data_3ef36877dcc19907c94b6c2b44762e74
#
_entry.id   3ef36877dcc19907c94b6c2b44762e74
#
_cell.length_a   1.000
_cell.length_b   1.000
_cell.length_c   1.000
_cell.angle_alpha   90.00
_cell.angle_beta   90.00
_cell.angle_gamma   90.00
#
_symmetry.space_group_name_H-M   'P 1'
#
loop_
_entity.id
_entity.type
_entity.pdbx_description
1 polymer ?
#
loop_
_entity_poly.entity_id
_entity_poly.type
_entity_poly.pdbx_seq_one_letter_code
_entity_poly.pdbx_strand_id
1 'polypeptide(L)'
;TNSGHPLRLSITSNGTHGGGSAYTTGVTTSGTPGSANAYTQIVVTATTVQTLYYYCTNHSGMGGSFNVGSSSTVQLQDRKGFDVQNFSADQTSVGQIYYNSASGSFKSVINGVGTWSSGANTNTNRYAMGGLGTSNTAALGFGGNPSPGYTADTESWNGTAWTEVNNMNAGRYNIDGSKAGSQTSGITVGGQGLPITNKVESWDGTNWTEISEVNAAISQTVVAGTATAGLKYSGALPSNTGNTESWDNSSWTEVN
;
A
#
# COMPACT_ATOMS: atom_id res chain seq x y z
N THR A 1 18.75 3.35 37.19
CA THR A 1 18.10 2.92 38.46
C THR A 1 18.29 4.02 39.50
N ASN A 2 17.27 4.31 40.32
CA ASN A 2 17.34 5.27 41.40
C ASN A 2 18.20 4.74 42.57
N SER A 3 18.76 5.64 43.37
CA SER A 3 19.50 5.28 44.56
C SER A 3 18.69 4.38 45.48
N GLY A 4 19.27 3.29 45.97
CA GLY A 4 18.58 2.31 46.81
C GLY A 4 17.67 1.32 46.08
N HIS A 5 17.55 1.37 44.74
CA HIS A 5 16.69 0.50 43.92
C HIS A 5 17.51 -0.26 42.87
N PRO A 6 18.29 -1.28 43.24
CA PRO A 6 19.04 -2.09 42.27
C PRO A 6 18.07 -2.87 41.38
N LEU A 7 18.16 -2.69 40.04
CA LEU A 7 17.39 -3.41 39.05
C LEU A 7 18.03 -4.76 38.76
N ARG A 8 17.27 -5.82 38.76
CA ARG A 8 17.63 -7.18 38.34
C ARG A 8 16.54 -7.79 37.49
N LEU A 9 16.92 -8.86 36.76
CA LEU A 9 16.01 -9.64 35.94
C LEU A 9 15.76 -10.99 36.59
N SER A 10 14.60 -11.61 36.34
CA SER A 10 14.19 -12.95 36.82
C SER A 10 13.24 -13.60 35.84
N ILE A 11 13.13 -14.92 35.87
CA ILE A 11 12.05 -15.68 35.22
C ILE A 11 10.79 -15.80 36.11
N THR A 12 10.87 -15.33 37.34
CA THR A 12 9.77 -15.36 38.31
C THR A 12 9.30 -13.94 38.57
N SER A 13 7.98 -13.72 38.58
CA SER A 13 7.38 -12.43 38.94
C SER A 13 7.84 -11.98 40.31
N ASN A 14 8.19 -10.67 40.43
CA ASN A 14 8.75 -10.08 41.64
C ASN A 14 10.11 -10.66 42.08
N GLY A 15 10.77 -11.42 41.21
CA GLY A 15 12.15 -11.91 41.37
C GLY A 15 12.36 -12.70 42.66
N THR A 16 13.38 -12.34 43.44
CA THR A 16 13.72 -12.99 44.72
C THR A 16 12.62 -12.84 45.77
N HIS A 17 11.84 -11.78 45.72
CA HIS A 17 10.68 -11.60 46.65
C HIS A 17 9.49 -12.52 46.29
N GLY A 18 9.46 -13.02 45.05
CA GLY A 18 8.48 -14.03 44.60
C GLY A 18 8.98 -15.47 44.71
N GLY A 19 10.09 -15.71 45.42
CA GLY A 19 10.68 -17.03 45.57
C GLY A 19 11.56 -17.47 44.38
N GLY A 20 11.83 -16.58 43.44
CA GLY A 20 12.71 -16.84 42.30
C GLY A 20 14.18 -16.46 42.57
N SER A 21 14.98 -16.58 41.52
CA SER A 21 16.40 -16.17 41.50
C SER A 21 16.63 -15.10 40.43
N ALA A 22 17.73 -14.36 40.56
CA ALA A 22 18.15 -13.44 39.52
C ALA A 22 18.52 -14.19 38.24
N TYR A 23 18.00 -13.72 37.12
CA TYR A 23 18.39 -14.19 35.79
C TYR A 23 19.70 -13.50 35.38
N THR A 24 20.72 -14.31 35.10
CA THR A 24 22.10 -13.82 34.84
C THR A 24 22.59 -14.09 33.42
N THR A 25 21.92 -14.94 32.67
CA THR A 25 22.34 -15.30 31.29
C THR A 25 22.30 -14.09 30.38
N GLY A 26 23.46 -13.64 29.91
CA GLY A 26 23.59 -12.45 29.07
C GLY A 26 23.37 -11.12 29.80
N VAL A 27 23.23 -11.12 31.13
CA VAL A 27 22.97 -9.92 31.92
C VAL A 27 24.28 -9.36 32.51
N THR A 28 24.49 -8.08 32.33
CA THR A 28 25.59 -7.30 32.90
C THR A 28 25.03 -6.16 33.72
N THR A 29 25.59 -5.94 34.91
CA THR A 29 25.28 -4.77 35.74
C THR A 29 26.53 -3.97 35.99
N SER A 30 26.44 -2.64 35.97
CA SER A 30 27.54 -1.75 36.21
C SER A 30 27.12 -0.56 37.04
N GLY A 31 28.02 -0.07 37.86
CA GLY A 31 27.85 1.11 38.70
C GLY A 31 26.97 0.88 39.94
N THR A 32 26.91 1.91 40.79
CA THR A 32 26.02 1.94 41.95
C THR A 32 24.64 2.48 41.55
N PRO A 33 23.54 1.80 41.89
CA PRO A 33 22.20 2.29 41.58
C PRO A 33 22.00 3.75 42.02
N GLY A 34 21.56 4.60 41.10
CA GLY A 34 21.39 6.04 41.29
C GLY A 34 22.60 6.91 40.90
N SER A 35 23.73 6.31 40.63
CA SER A 35 24.89 7.02 40.07
C SER A 35 24.83 7.17 38.58
N ALA A 36 25.47 8.18 38.04
CA ALA A 36 25.61 8.34 36.58
C ALA A 36 26.28 7.11 35.98
N ASN A 37 25.76 6.68 34.81
CA ASN A 37 26.23 5.50 34.07
C ASN A 37 26.01 4.14 34.76
N ALA A 38 25.22 4.07 35.83
CA ALA A 38 24.82 2.79 36.40
C ALA A 38 23.72 2.15 35.53
N TYR A 39 23.92 0.88 35.14
CA TYR A 39 22.98 0.17 34.28
C TYR A 39 22.86 -1.32 34.63
N THR A 40 21.76 -1.89 34.17
CA THR A 40 21.55 -3.32 34.02
C THR A 40 21.24 -3.59 32.52
N GLN A 41 22.08 -4.35 31.88
CA GLN A 41 21.97 -4.67 30.44
C GLN A 41 21.76 -6.16 30.26
N ILE A 42 20.97 -6.54 29.26
CA ILE A 42 20.85 -7.93 28.79
C ILE A 42 21.20 -8.00 27.32
N VAL A 43 22.00 -9.01 26.95
CA VAL A 43 22.23 -9.38 25.57
C VAL A 43 21.24 -10.52 25.25
N VAL A 44 20.28 -10.23 24.38
CA VAL A 44 19.26 -11.19 23.96
C VAL A 44 19.81 -12.09 22.88
N THR A 45 19.63 -13.40 23.05
CA THR A 45 20.02 -14.45 22.09
C THR A 45 18.82 -15.34 21.81
N ALA A 46 18.94 -16.24 20.82
CA ALA A 46 17.90 -17.23 20.51
C ALA A 46 17.54 -18.16 21.69
N THR A 47 18.41 -18.25 22.70
CA THR A 47 18.21 -19.06 23.90
C THR A 47 17.69 -18.27 25.09
N THR A 48 17.51 -16.95 24.96
CA THR A 48 16.93 -16.13 26.01
C THR A 48 15.46 -16.49 26.22
N VAL A 49 15.04 -16.65 27.46
CA VAL A 49 13.64 -16.99 27.78
C VAL A 49 12.67 -15.93 27.28
N GLN A 50 11.49 -16.32 26.81
CA GLN A 50 10.53 -15.41 26.17
C GLN A 50 9.95 -14.35 27.11
N THR A 51 9.80 -14.67 28.39
CA THR A 51 9.26 -13.74 29.38
C THR A 51 10.27 -13.56 30.49
N LEU A 52 10.64 -12.31 30.72
CA LEU A 52 11.46 -11.91 31.86
C LEU A 52 10.72 -10.87 32.69
N TYR A 53 11.04 -10.85 33.96
CA TYR A 53 10.55 -9.87 34.93
C TYR A 53 11.74 -9.02 35.40
N TYR A 54 11.54 -7.72 35.41
CA TYR A 54 12.46 -6.82 36.13
C TYR A 54 11.93 -6.56 37.54
N TYR A 55 12.82 -6.46 38.49
CA TYR A 55 12.43 -6.22 39.88
C TYR A 55 13.52 -5.44 40.62
N CYS A 56 13.12 -4.79 41.71
CA CYS A 56 14.07 -4.18 42.66
C CYS A 56 14.48 -5.23 43.70
N THR A 57 15.79 -5.40 43.93
CA THR A 57 16.26 -6.38 44.95
C THR A 57 15.94 -5.98 46.40
N ASN A 58 15.72 -4.70 46.67
CA ASN A 58 15.50 -4.18 48.00
C ASN A 58 14.02 -4.05 48.40
N HIS A 59 13.13 -3.98 47.41
CA HIS A 59 11.72 -3.70 47.65
C HIS A 59 10.82 -4.66 46.89
N SER A 60 9.91 -5.33 47.59
CA SER A 60 8.90 -6.17 47.01
C SER A 60 7.87 -5.35 46.23
N GLY A 61 7.32 -5.91 45.14
CA GLY A 61 6.29 -5.28 44.34
C GLY A 61 6.77 -4.14 43.40
N MET A 62 8.07 -3.84 43.39
CA MET A 62 8.67 -2.89 42.46
C MET A 62 9.23 -3.64 41.25
N GLY A 63 8.45 -3.75 40.19
CA GLY A 63 8.86 -4.40 38.96
C GLY A 63 7.71 -4.65 37.99
N GLY A 64 8.00 -5.36 36.93
CA GLY A 64 7.05 -5.74 35.89
C GLY A 64 7.62 -6.81 34.98
N SER A 65 6.89 -7.17 33.96
CA SER A 65 7.33 -8.15 32.95
C SER A 65 7.69 -7.46 31.62
N PHE A 66 8.54 -8.12 30.83
CA PHE A 66 8.73 -7.83 29.44
C PHE A 66 8.93 -9.14 28.67
N ASN A 67 8.50 -9.13 27.40
CA ASN A 67 8.60 -10.28 26.53
C ASN A 67 9.78 -10.13 25.58
N VAL A 68 10.56 -11.20 25.47
CA VAL A 68 11.61 -11.34 24.48
C VAL A 68 11.03 -12.17 23.36
N GLY A 69 10.68 -11.55 22.23
CA GLY A 69 10.09 -12.26 21.09
C GLY A 69 11.09 -13.19 20.41
N SER A 70 10.60 -14.20 19.72
CA SER A 70 11.38 -15.18 18.97
C SER A 70 12.16 -14.62 17.77
N SER A 71 12.07 -13.33 17.50
CA SER A 71 12.75 -12.60 16.42
C SER A 71 13.46 -11.35 16.93
N SER A 72 14.40 -11.50 17.85
CA SER A 72 15.31 -10.40 18.31
C SER A 72 14.61 -9.11 18.77
N THR A 73 13.35 -9.15 19.15
CA THR A 73 12.56 -7.98 19.55
C THR A 73 12.46 -7.94 21.07
N VAL A 74 12.98 -6.90 21.70
CA VAL A 74 12.76 -6.60 23.11
C VAL A 74 11.70 -5.51 23.21
N GLN A 75 10.52 -5.86 23.74
CA GLN A 75 9.50 -4.88 24.08
C GLN A 75 9.72 -4.43 25.52
N LEU A 76 10.10 -3.19 25.70
CA LEU A 76 10.15 -2.55 27.02
C LEU A 76 8.82 -1.81 27.21
N GLN A 77 7.89 -2.43 27.94
CA GLN A 77 6.68 -1.73 28.38
C GLN A 77 6.99 -0.84 29.59
N ASP A 78 7.14 0.45 29.38
CA ASP A 78 7.07 1.44 30.46
C ASP A 78 5.58 1.74 30.73
N ARG A 79 5.20 1.87 31.98
CA ARG A 79 3.83 2.26 32.42
C ARG A 79 3.35 3.62 31.88
N LYS A 80 4.17 4.32 31.12
CA LYS A 80 3.86 5.59 30.44
C LYS A 80 3.54 5.45 28.95
N GLY A 81 3.38 4.23 28.42
CA GLY A 81 2.78 4.01 27.10
C GLY A 81 3.72 4.20 25.90
N PHE A 82 5.03 4.10 26.07
CA PHE A 82 5.97 4.07 24.95
C PHE A 82 6.58 2.67 24.80
N ASP A 83 6.13 1.94 23.79
CA ASP A 83 6.78 0.70 23.36
C ASP A 83 7.84 1.02 22.31
N VAL A 84 9.12 0.88 22.68
CA VAL A 84 10.21 0.95 21.73
C VAL A 84 10.63 -0.46 21.36
N GLN A 85 10.42 -0.82 20.12
CA GLN A 85 10.84 -2.10 19.56
C GLN A 85 12.23 -1.97 18.95
N ASN A 86 13.06 -2.99 19.15
CA ASN A 86 14.40 -3.07 18.57
C ASN A 86 14.39 -4.09 17.43
N PHE A 87 14.75 -3.64 16.24
CA PHE A 87 14.84 -4.48 15.04
C PHE A 87 16.22 -4.38 14.42
N SER A 88 16.72 -5.47 13.88
CA SER A 88 17.99 -5.51 13.13
C SER A 88 17.82 -5.06 11.67
N ALA A 89 16.61 -4.91 11.19
CA ALA A 89 16.27 -4.47 9.84
C ALA A 89 15.23 -3.34 9.87
N ASP A 90 15.11 -2.61 8.76
CA ASP A 90 14.12 -1.56 8.63
C ASP A 90 12.70 -2.15 8.61
N GLN A 91 11.80 -1.48 9.31
CA GLN A 91 10.40 -1.85 9.42
C GLN A 91 9.57 -1.13 8.35
N THR A 92 8.45 -1.72 7.96
CA THR A 92 7.57 -1.20 6.91
C THR A 92 6.18 -0.77 7.40
N SER A 93 5.85 -1.04 8.67
CA SER A 93 4.54 -0.69 9.23
C SER A 93 4.46 0.80 9.54
N VAL A 94 3.64 1.52 8.78
CA VAL A 94 3.47 2.97 8.92
C VAL A 94 2.99 3.36 10.32
N GLY A 95 3.56 4.43 10.86
CA GLY A 95 3.27 4.93 12.20
C GLY A 95 4.10 4.28 13.30
N GLN A 96 4.92 3.29 12.98
CA GLN A 96 5.81 2.65 13.92
C GLN A 96 7.03 3.52 14.22
N ILE A 97 7.39 3.63 15.50
CA ILE A 97 8.68 4.16 15.97
C ILE A 97 9.45 2.98 16.54
N TYR A 98 10.68 2.80 16.12
CA TYR A 98 11.50 1.68 16.55
C TYR A 98 12.99 2.06 16.64
N TYR A 99 13.77 1.25 17.36
CA TYR A 99 15.22 1.35 17.36
C TYR A 99 15.79 0.33 16.38
N ASN A 100 16.57 0.79 15.40
CA ASN A 100 17.28 -0.10 14.47
C ASN A 100 18.69 -0.35 15.02
N SER A 101 18.93 -1.59 15.46
CA SER A 101 20.22 -1.97 16.06
C SER A 101 21.37 -2.04 15.06
N ALA A 102 21.08 -2.30 13.78
CA ALA A 102 22.11 -2.32 12.75
C ALA A 102 22.65 -0.92 12.42
N SER A 103 21.79 0.10 12.46
CA SER A 103 22.18 1.50 12.25
C SER A 103 22.44 2.27 13.53
N GLY A 104 22.13 1.71 14.69
CA GLY A 104 22.31 2.36 16.01
C GLY A 104 21.42 3.59 16.22
N SER A 105 20.25 3.66 15.58
CA SER A 105 19.40 4.86 15.59
C SER A 105 17.92 4.55 15.76
N PHE A 106 17.20 5.51 16.36
CA PHE A 106 15.74 5.49 16.33
C PHE A 106 15.24 5.86 14.93
N LYS A 107 14.27 5.13 14.46
CA LYS A 107 13.60 5.36 13.17
C LYS A 107 12.10 5.43 13.34
N SER A 108 11.44 6.16 12.47
CA SER A 108 9.99 6.16 12.32
C SER A 108 9.62 5.74 10.91
N VAL A 109 8.63 4.87 10.79
CA VAL A 109 8.02 4.56 9.51
C VAL A 109 6.91 5.58 9.26
N ILE A 110 7.22 6.56 8.43
CA ILE A 110 6.22 7.52 7.96
C ILE A 110 5.74 7.09 6.58
N ASN A 111 4.48 7.36 6.25
CA ASN A 111 4.12 7.40 4.85
C ASN A 111 5.01 8.45 4.20
N GLY A 112 5.92 7.99 3.36
CA GLY A 112 6.71 8.91 2.55
C GLY A 112 5.73 9.85 1.84
N VAL A 113 5.93 11.15 1.94
CA VAL A 113 5.28 12.08 1.02
C VAL A 113 5.65 11.58 -0.36
N GLY A 114 4.63 11.17 -1.13
CA GLY A 114 4.85 10.69 -2.49
C GLY A 114 5.63 11.75 -3.26
N THR A 115 6.76 11.36 -3.79
CA THR A 115 7.52 12.24 -4.70
C THR A 115 7.13 11.90 -6.12
N TRP A 116 6.75 12.92 -6.88
CA TRP A 116 6.56 12.76 -8.32
C TRP A 116 7.94 12.73 -8.99
N SER A 117 8.16 11.73 -9.82
CA SER A 117 9.33 11.65 -10.71
C SER A 117 8.83 11.55 -12.14
N SER A 118 9.59 12.09 -13.09
CA SER A 118 9.28 11.94 -14.51
C SER A 118 9.46 10.47 -14.92
N GLY A 119 8.43 9.91 -15.57
CA GLY A 119 8.50 8.64 -16.28
C GLY A 119 8.82 8.85 -17.76
N ALA A 120 8.92 7.76 -18.54
CA ALA A 120 9.01 7.83 -19.98
C ALA A 120 7.69 8.36 -20.59
N ASN A 121 7.79 9.10 -21.66
CA ASN A 121 6.64 9.58 -22.41
C ASN A 121 5.96 8.45 -23.19
N THR A 122 4.66 8.60 -23.45
CA THR A 122 3.97 7.80 -24.48
C THR A 122 4.63 7.95 -25.83
N ASN A 123 4.58 6.93 -26.67
CA ASN A 123 5.22 6.98 -28.00
C ASN A 123 4.59 8.05 -28.90
N THR A 124 3.30 8.29 -28.75
CA THR A 124 2.59 9.36 -29.48
C THR A 124 1.99 10.35 -28.51
N ASN A 125 2.30 11.64 -28.68
CA ASN A 125 1.69 12.72 -27.90
C ASN A 125 0.20 12.84 -28.25
N ARG A 126 -0.67 12.68 -27.27
CA ARG A 126 -2.12 12.75 -27.46
C ARG A 126 -2.83 13.14 -26.17
N TYR A 127 -4.00 13.72 -26.29
CA TYR A 127 -4.84 14.10 -25.16
C TYR A 127 -6.20 13.40 -25.22
N ALA A 128 -6.99 13.47 -24.15
CA ALA A 128 -8.34 12.89 -24.07
C ALA A 128 -8.39 11.37 -24.38
N MET A 129 -7.33 10.68 -24.00
CA MET A 129 -7.19 9.23 -24.11
C MET A 129 -7.86 8.52 -22.94
N GLY A 130 -8.21 7.25 -23.14
CA GLY A 130 -8.64 6.35 -22.07
C GLY A 130 -7.46 5.64 -21.42
N GLY A 131 -7.69 5.11 -20.22
CA GLY A 131 -6.69 4.37 -19.48
C GLY A 131 -7.27 3.26 -18.61
N LEU A 132 -6.50 2.20 -18.44
CA LEU A 132 -6.71 1.08 -17.53
C LEU A 132 -5.43 0.85 -16.72
N GLY A 133 -5.55 0.35 -15.51
CA GLY A 133 -4.36 0.00 -14.73
C GLY A 133 -4.64 -0.07 -13.25
N THR A 134 -3.89 -0.93 -12.57
CA THR A 134 -4.02 -1.18 -11.13
C THR A 134 -2.84 -0.66 -10.32
N SER A 135 -1.77 -0.23 -11.00
CA SER A 135 -0.54 0.26 -10.34
C SER A 135 0.25 1.20 -11.23
N ASN A 136 1.23 1.86 -10.64
CA ASN A 136 2.21 2.70 -11.36
C ASN A 136 3.22 1.92 -12.20
N THR A 137 3.16 0.60 -12.20
CA THR A 137 4.03 -0.29 -13.01
C THR A 137 3.26 -1.11 -14.03
N ALA A 138 1.93 -0.97 -14.08
CA ALA A 138 1.08 -1.72 -15.00
C ALA A 138 -0.14 -0.86 -15.40
N ALA A 139 -0.07 -0.27 -16.59
CA ALA A 139 -1.13 0.56 -17.13
C ALA A 139 -1.26 0.35 -18.66
N LEU A 140 -2.44 0.64 -19.17
CA LEU A 140 -2.76 0.66 -20.60
C LEU A 140 -3.32 2.03 -20.94
N GLY A 141 -2.81 2.66 -21.98
CA GLY A 141 -3.34 3.89 -22.54
C GLY A 141 -3.84 3.65 -23.95
N PHE A 142 -5.02 4.16 -24.30
CA PHE A 142 -5.60 3.88 -25.61
C PHE A 142 -6.44 5.03 -26.15
N GLY A 143 -6.56 5.08 -27.48
CA GLY A 143 -7.28 6.14 -28.18
C GLY A 143 -6.63 7.50 -27.96
N GLY A 144 -7.45 8.54 -28.05
CA GLY A 144 -7.03 9.91 -27.85
C GLY A 144 -6.87 10.69 -29.15
N ASN A 145 -6.49 11.97 -29.00
CA ASN A 145 -6.34 12.90 -30.13
C ASN A 145 -4.88 13.33 -30.26
N PRO A 146 -4.16 12.88 -31.32
CA PRO A 146 -2.76 13.30 -31.58
C PRO A 146 -2.65 14.66 -32.27
N SER A 147 -3.77 15.33 -32.54
CA SER A 147 -3.89 16.65 -33.20
C SER A 147 -3.06 16.82 -34.46
N PRO A 148 -3.69 16.85 -35.68
CA PRO A 148 -5.16 16.75 -35.83
C PRO A 148 -5.63 15.30 -35.85
N GLY A 149 -6.88 15.08 -35.45
CA GLY A 149 -7.58 13.81 -35.60
C GLY A 149 -7.75 13.02 -34.31
N TYR A 150 -7.93 11.73 -34.44
CA TYR A 150 -8.06 10.78 -33.34
C TYR A 150 -7.44 9.44 -33.75
N THR A 151 -7.00 8.66 -32.77
CA THR A 151 -6.30 7.40 -33.02
C THR A 151 -6.96 6.23 -32.31
N ALA A 152 -6.64 5.02 -32.79
CA ALA A 152 -6.96 3.75 -32.15
C ALA A 152 -5.79 3.19 -31.33
N ASP A 153 -4.63 3.86 -31.38
CA ASP A 153 -3.38 3.36 -30.80
C ASP A 153 -3.55 2.99 -29.34
N THR A 154 -2.96 1.86 -28.98
CA THR A 154 -2.95 1.34 -27.64
C THR A 154 -1.51 1.09 -27.21
N GLU A 155 -1.13 1.60 -26.06
CA GLU A 155 0.19 1.45 -25.48
C GLU A 155 0.10 0.86 -24.07
N SER A 156 1.01 -0.05 -23.76
CA SER A 156 1.14 -0.74 -22.50
C SER A 156 2.36 -0.22 -21.74
N TRP A 157 2.18 0.10 -20.47
CA TRP A 157 3.21 0.57 -19.54
C TRP A 157 3.69 -0.55 -18.62
N ASN A 158 4.99 -0.77 -18.53
CA ASN A 158 5.60 -1.82 -17.70
C ASN A 158 6.33 -1.28 -16.45
N GLY A 159 6.13 -0.02 -16.09
CA GLY A 159 6.86 0.65 -15.01
C GLY A 159 8.09 1.42 -15.46
N THR A 160 8.54 1.23 -16.70
CA THR A 160 9.77 1.86 -17.24
C THR A 160 9.55 2.50 -18.61
N ALA A 161 8.80 1.83 -19.47
CA ALA A 161 8.58 2.26 -20.85
C ALA A 161 7.16 1.95 -21.33
N TRP A 162 6.68 2.75 -22.27
CA TRP A 162 5.48 2.48 -23.05
C TRP A 162 5.84 1.65 -24.29
N THR A 163 5.05 0.64 -24.57
CA THR A 163 5.19 -0.24 -25.74
C THR A 163 3.86 -0.32 -26.46
N GLU A 164 3.89 -0.13 -27.79
CA GLU A 164 2.72 -0.25 -28.61
C GLU A 164 2.23 -1.70 -28.65
N VAL A 165 0.92 -1.88 -28.49
CA VAL A 165 0.22 -3.19 -28.53
C VAL A 165 -0.94 -3.10 -29.52
N ASN A 166 -1.78 -4.14 -29.62
CA ASN A 166 -2.85 -4.17 -30.60
C ASN A 166 -3.88 -3.03 -30.37
N ASN A 167 -4.16 -2.32 -31.43
CA ASN A 167 -5.01 -1.14 -31.44
C ASN A 167 -6.49 -1.47 -31.24
N MET A 168 -7.27 -0.50 -30.78
CA MET A 168 -8.72 -0.54 -30.80
C MET A 168 -9.24 -0.74 -32.22
N ASN A 169 -10.45 -1.29 -32.35
CA ASN A 169 -11.08 -1.49 -33.66
C ASN A 169 -11.43 -0.16 -34.37
N ALA A 170 -11.68 0.89 -33.58
CA ALA A 170 -11.98 2.22 -34.11
C ALA A 170 -11.29 3.31 -33.29
N GLY A 171 -10.62 4.24 -33.97
CA GLY A 171 -10.02 5.40 -33.32
C GLY A 171 -11.08 6.33 -32.76
N ARG A 172 -10.85 6.84 -31.55
CA ARG A 172 -11.72 7.78 -30.86
C ARG A 172 -11.03 8.43 -29.64
N TYR A 173 -11.53 9.56 -29.22
CA TYR A 173 -11.03 10.31 -28.08
C TYR A 173 -12.19 10.72 -27.15
N ASN A 174 -11.93 11.40 -26.06
CA ASN A 174 -12.92 11.67 -25.02
C ASN A 174 -13.57 10.37 -24.53
N ILE A 175 -12.75 9.36 -24.33
CA ILE A 175 -13.10 8.03 -23.84
C ILE A 175 -12.53 7.80 -22.44
N ASP A 176 -13.08 6.83 -21.75
CA ASP A 176 -12.56 6.35 -20.47
C ASP A 176 -12.48 4.84 -20.46
N GLY A 177 -11.63 4.29 -19.58
CA GLY A 177 -11.57 2.87 -19.28
C GLY A 177 -12.23 2.53 -17.96
N SER A 178 -12.66 1.29 -17.80
CA SER A 178 -13.26 0.81 -16.56
C SER A 178 -12.29 0.96 -15.37
N LYS A 179 -12.70 1.68 -14.32
CA LYS A 179 -11.81 2.09 -13.21
C LYS A 179 -11.25 0.94 -12.38
N ALA A 180 -11.90 -0.22 -12.40
CA ALA A 180 -11.37 -1.45 -11.82
C ALA A 180 -10.78 -2.40 -12.88
N GLY A 181 -10.55 -1.91 -14.09
CA GLY A 181 -9.84 -2.63 -15.14
C GLY A 181 -8.34 -2.69 -14.88
N SER A 182 -7.71 -3.66 -15.48
CA SER A 182 -6.27 -3.89 -15.40
C SER A 182 -5.60 -3.72 -16.76
N GLN A 183 -4.29 -3.80 -16.80
CA GLN A 183 -3.51 -3.85 -18.05
C GLN A 183 -3.90 -5.04 -18.96
N THR A 184 -4.52 -6.07 -18.40
CA THR A 184 -4.89 -7.30 -19.13
C THR A 184 -6.40 -7.52 -19.25
N SER A 185 -7.23 -6.64 -18.68
CA SER A 185 -8.69 -6.80 -18.76
C SER A 185 -9.41 -5.49 -18.46
N GLY A 186 -10.27 -5.05 -19.35
CA GLY A 186 -11.07 -3.85 -19.15
C GLY A 186 -12.02 -3.60 -20.31
N ILE A 187 -12.86 -2.59 -20.16
CA ILE A 187 -13.75 -2.10 -21.24
C ILE A 187 -13.59 -0.60 -21.42
N THR A 188 -13.87 -0.14 -22.62
CA THR A 188 -14.04 1.27 -22.96
C THR A 188 -15.39 1.49 -23.63
N VAL A 189 -16.02 2.63 -23.34
CA VAL A 189 -17.41 2.91 -23.74
C VAL A 189 -17.47 4.23 -24.49
N GLY A 190 -18.19 4.24 -25.61
CA GLY A 190 -18.47 5.43 -26.38
C GLY A 190 -17.22 6.12 -26.91
N GLY A 191 -17.23 7.43 -26.90
CA GLY A 191 -16.14 8.29 -27.36
C GLY A 191 -16.52 9.12 -28.57
N GLN A 192 -15.66 10.10 -28.84
CA GLN A 192 -15.80 10.98 -29.99
C GLN A 192 -14.93 10.47 -31.13
N GLY A 193 -15.60 9.94 -32.15
CA GLY A 193 -15.09 9.74 -33.48
C GLY A 193 -15.85 10.64 -34.46
N LEU A 194 -16.02 10.23 -35.67
CA LEU A 194 -16.94 10.85 -36.63
C LEU A 194 -17.86 9.74 -37.19
N PRO A 195 -19.10 9.60 -36.64
CA PRO A 195 -19.74 10.39 -35.55
C PRO A 195 -19.33 9.97 -34.15
N ILE A 196 -19.89 10.64 -33.11
CA ILE A 196 -19.87 10.13 -31.70
C ILE A 196 -20.49 8.73 -31.71
N THR A 197 -19.95 7.82 -30.91
CA THR A 197 -20.33 6.40 -31.01
C THR A 197 -20.90 5.87 -29.68
N ASN A 198 -21.73 4.84 -29.78
CA ASN A 198 -22.23 4.01 -28.68
C ASN A 198 -21.42 2.69 -28.53
N LYS A 199 -20.38 2.51 -29.32
CA LYS A 199 -19.57 1.30 -29.32
C LYS A 199 -18.86 1.08 -28.00
N VAL A 200 -18.79 -0.19 -27.62
CA VAL A 200 -18.05 -0.67 -26.48
C VAL A 200 -17.02 -1.69 -26.95
N GLU A 201 -15.81 -1.55 -26.47
CA GLU A 201 -14.77 -2.53 -26.74
C GLU A 201 -14.21 -3.09 -25.43
N SER A 202 -13.99 -4.40 -25.41
CA SER A 202 -13.36 -5.15 -24.33
C SER A 202 -11.93 -5.50 -24.68
N TRP A 203 -11.01 -5.28 -23.75
CA TRP A 203 -9.61 -5.68 -23.81
C TRP A 203 -9.37 -6.97 -23.03
N ASP A 204 -8.73 -7.96 -23.65
CA ASP A 204 -8.44 -9.28 -23.06
C ASP A 204 -6.96 -9.45 -22.63
N GLY A 205 -6.17 -8.38 -22.73
CA GLY A 205 -4.72 -8.41 -22.50
C GLY A 205 -3.91 -8.53 -23.79
N THR A 206 -4.57 -8.78 -24.92
CA THR A 206 -3.91 -8.93 -26.23
C THR A 206 -4.67 -8.19 -27.32
N ASN A 207 -6.00 -8.29 -27.35
CA ASN A 207 -6.84 -7.75 -28.40
C ASN A 207 -8.02 -6.96 -27.85
N TRP A 208 -8.46 -5.98 -28.61
CA TRP A 208 -9.74 -5.32 -28.44
C TRP A 208 -10.82 -6.05 -29.24
N THR A 209 -11.94 -6.31 -28.60
CA THR A 209 -13.12 -6.93 -29.20
C THR A 209 -14.32 -6.04 -28.98
N GLU A 210 -15.05 -5.73 -30.07
CA GLU A 210 -16.32 -5.01 -29.97
C GLU A 210 -17.38 -5.92 -29.33
N ILE A 211 -18.06 -5.38 -28.31
CA ILE A 211 -19.09 -6.06 -27.52
C ILE A 211 -20.41 -5.26 -27.61
N SER A 212 -21.45 -5.70 -26.89
CA SER A 212 -22.77 -5.05 -26.92
C SER A 212 -22.64 -3.55 -26.63
N GLU A 213 -23.29 -2.74 -27.44
CA GLU A 213 -23.27 -1.28 -27.40
C GLU A 213 -24.11 -0.73 -26.23
N VAL A 214 -23.78 0.47 -25.74
CA VAL A 214 -24.68 1.23 -24.88
C VAL A 214 -25.87 1.80 -25.67
N ASN A 215 -26.96 2.12 -24.98
CA ASN A 215 -28.23 2.50 -25.59
C ASN A 215 -28.14 3.76 -26.48
N ALA A 216 -27.20 4.66 -26.17
CA ALA A 216 -27.04 5.89 -26.93
C ALA A 216 -25.55 6.26 -27.10
N ALA A 217 -25.26 6.83 -28.29
CA ALA A 217 -23.91 7.37 -28.57
C ALA A 217 -23.54 8.42 -27.53
N ILE A 218 -22.35 8.32 -26.95
CA ILE A 218 -21.91 9.15 -25.84
C ILE A 218 -20.41 9.38 -25.87
N SER A 219 -19.95 10.54 -25.44
CA SER A 219 -18.55 10.86 -25.18
C SER A 219 -18.37 11.42 -23.79
N GLN A 220 -17.13 11.52 -23.31
CA GLN A 220 -16.82 12.06 -21.97
C GLN A 220 -17.58 11.33 -20.84
N THR A 221 -17.89 10.06 -21.05
CA THR A 221 -18.56 9.23 -20.05
C THR A 221 -17.56 8.67 -19.07
N VAL A 222 -18.01 8.34 -17.87
CA VAL A 222 -17.21 7.65 -16.85
C VAL A 222 -17.64 6.18 -16.80
N VAL A 223 -16.66 5.28 -16.71
CA VAL A 223 -16.90 3.85 -16.59
C VAL A 223 -16.29 3.34 -15.28
N ALA A 224 -17.14 2.89 -14.36
CA ALA A 224 -16.72 2.21 -13.14
C ALA A 224 -16.80 0.68 -13.33
N GLY A 225 -16.16 -0.09 -12.45
CA GLY A 225 -16.23 -1.55 -12.44
C GLY A 225 -15.18 -2.24 -13.29
N THR A 226 -15.44 -3.49 -13.63
CA THR A 226 -14.54 -4.41 -14.36
C THR A 226 -15.00 -4.63 -15.81
N ALA A 227 -14.27 -5.47 -16.55
CA ALA A 227 -14.67 -5.89 -17.89
C ALA A 227 -15.99 -6.70 -17.94
N THR A 228 -16.37 -7.34 -16.84
CA THR A 228 -17.55 -8.22 -16.75
C THR A 228 -18.68 -7.65 -15.90
N ALA A 229 -18.44 -6.59 -15.16
CA ALA A 229 -19.43 -5.91 -14.33
C ALA A 229 -19.09 -4.42 -14.28
N GLY A 230 -19.72 -3.66 -15.15
CA GLY A 230 -19.44 -2.24 -15.35
C GLY A 230 -20.64 -1.35 -15.07
N LEU A 231 -20.35 -0.09 -14.80
CA LEU A 231 -21.35 0.97 -14.71
C LEU A 231 -20.86 2.15 -15.52
N LYS A 232 -21.61 2.52 -16.55
CA LYS A 232 -21.42 3.75 -17.31
C LYS A 232 -22.38 4.81 -16.76
N TYR A 233 -21.91 6.01 -16.52
CA TYR A 233 -22.76 7.10 -16.03
C TYR A 233 -22.29 8.46 -16.55
N SER A 234 -23.24 9.36 -16.68
CA SER A 234 -23.01 10.72 -17.21
C SER A 234 -22.40 10.70 -18.63
N GLY A 235 -22.03 11.85 -19.11
CA GLY A 235 -21.37 12.08 -20.38
C GLY A 235 -22.04 13.16 -21.21
N ALA A 236 -21.51 13.37 -22.42
CA ALA A 236 -22.04 14.30 -23.39
C ALA A 236 -22.53 13.52 -24.63
N LEU A 237 -23.78 13.70 -24.93
CA LEU A 237 -24.41 13.54 -26.26
C LEU A 237 -24.43 14.92 -26.89
N PRO A 238 -25.17 15.26 -27.93
CA PRO A 238 -25.21 16.68 -28.33
C PRO A 238 -25.47 17.61 -27.15
N SER A 239 -25.99 17.09 -26.02
CA SER A 239 -26.08 17.78 -24.72
C SER A 239 -25.74 16.82 -23.57
N ASN A 240 -25.34 17.35 -22.41
CA ASN A 240 -25.03 16.56 -21.23
C ASN A 240 -26.19 15.66 -20.79
N THR A 241 -25.88 14.47 -20.34
CA THR A 241 -26.83 13.49 -19.82
C THR A 241 -26.37 12.91 -18.49
N GLY A 242 -27.32 12.55 -17.63
CA GLY A 242 -27.09 11.82 -16.39
C GLY A 242 -27.39 10.32 -16.51
N ASN A 243 -27.74 9.83 -17.69
CA ASN A 243 -28.13 8.43 -17.88
C ASN A 243 -27.06 7.47 -17.40
N THR A 244 -27.50 6.46 -16.68
CA THR A 244 -26.66 5.41 -16.11
C THR A 244 -27.08 4.09 -16.69
N GLU A 245 -26.10 3.28 -17.12
CA GLU A 245 -26.31 1.93 -17.62
C GLU A 245 -25.36 0.95 -16.93
N SER A 246 -25.88 -0.21 -16.54
CA SER A 246 -25.10 -1.31 -15.95
C SER A 246 -24.80 -2.38 -16.99
N TRP A 247 -23.59 -2.93 -16.91
CA TRP A 247 -23.08 -4.03 -17.73
C TRP A 247 -23.03 -5.33 -16.91
N ASP A 248 -23.63 -6.39 -17.42
CA ASP A 248 -23.68 -7.72 -16.79
C ASP A 248 -22.85 -8.78 -17.53
N ASN A 249 -21.92 -8.37 -18.38
CA ASN A 249 -21.12 -9.20 -19.28
C ASN A 249 -21.88 -9.71 -20.51
N SER A 250 -23.09 -9.26 -20.74
CA SER A 250 -23.86 -9.63 -21.94
C SER A 250 -24.63 -8.46 -22.57
N SER A 251 -25.15 -7.57 -21.75
CA SER A 251 -25.97 -6.43 -22.16
C SER A 251 -25.81 -5.22 -21.25
N TRP A 252 -26.11 -4.04 -21.81
CA TRP A 252 -26.26 -2.79 -21.08
C TRP A 252 -27.71 -2.54 -20.74
N THR A 253 -27.99 -2.27 -19.47
CA THR A 253 -29.34 -2.00 -18.98
C THR A 253 -29.37 -0.64 -18.28
N GLU A 254 -30.32 0.21 -18.65
CA GLU A 254 -30.51 1.50 -17.99
C GLU A 254 -30.92 1.29 -16.53
N VAL A 255 -30.31 2.07 -15.63
CA VAL A 255 -30.56 2.03 -14.18
C VAL A 255 -31.09 3.39 -13.77
N ASN A 256 -32.29 3.41 -13.22
CA ASN A 256 -33.00 4.61 -12.76
C ASN A 256 -32.91 4.76 -11.24
#